data_d48efb69975c834ad320b0c8e42faf6f
#
_entry.id   d48efb69975c834ad320b0c8e42faf6f
#
_cell.length_a   1.000
_cell.length_b   1.000
_cell.length_c   1.000
_cell.angle_alpha   90.00
_cell.angle_beta   90.00
_cell.angle_gamma   90.00
#
_symmetry.space_group_name_H-M   'P 1'
#
loop_
_entity.id
_entity.type
_entity.pdbx_description
1 polymer ?
#
loop_
_entity_poly.entity_id
_entity_poly.type
_entity_poly.pdbx_seq_one_letter_code
_entity_poly.pdbx_strand_id
1 'polypeptide(L)'
;MARKYDLISELYDRTCASVSENPLNWQGLLRTASYNFRLRFDEQLLLYAQRPDATAVLPIERWNGSFGRWVNRGAKGIAVFEDENRQRQRLTHYFDISDTH
;
A
#
# COMPACT_ATOMS: atom_id res chain seq x y z
N MET A 1 -21.43 -7.53 -8.94
CA MET A 1 -20.44 -6.46 -8.76
C MET A 1 -19.28 -6.94 -7.89
N ALA A 2 -18.05 -6.72 -8.32
CA ALA A 2 -16.89 -7.15 -7.54
C ALA A 2 -16.72 -6.29 -6.29
N ARG A 3 -16.39 -6.92 -5.16
CA ARG A 3 -16.05 -6.18 -3.94
C ARG A 3 -14.71 -5.49 -4.12
N LYS A 4 -14.47 -4.44 -3.35
CA LYS A 4 -13.16 -3.76 -3.36
C LYS A 4 -12.03 -4.74 -3.03
N TYR A 5 -12.25 -5.66 -2.10
CA TYR A 5 -11.27 -6.70 -1.78
C TYR A 5 -10.87 -7.50 -3.02
N ASP A 6 -11.84 -7.89 -3.84
CA ASP A 6 -11.57 -8.67 -5.05
C ASP A 6 -10.75 -7.87 -6.06
N LEU A 7 -11.02 -6.56 -6.19
CA LEU A 7 -10.26 -5.68 -7.08
C LEU A 7 -8.82 -5.54 -6.61
N ILE A 8 -8.59 -5.43 -5.30
CA ILE A 8 -7.24 -5.35 -4.74
C ILE A 8 -6.50 -6.67 -4.90
N SER A 9 -7.19 -7.81 -4.74
CA SER A 9 -6.63 -9.12 -4.98
C SER A 9 -6.16 -9.27 -6.42
N GLU A 10 -6.97 -8.83 -7.39
CA GLU A 10 -6.59 -8.82 -8.79
C GLU A 10 -5.39 -7.90 -9.05
N LEU A 11 -5.38 -6.72 -8.44
CA LEU A 11 -4.27 -5.78 -8.55
C LEU A 11 -2.98 -6.41 -8.04
N TYR A 12 -3.05 -7.12 -6.91
CA TYR A 12 -1.92 -7.84 -6.35
C TYR A 12 -1.37 -8.86 -7.35
N ASP A 13 -2.24 -9.69 -7.90
CA ASP A 13 -1.82 -10.73 -8.83
C ASP A 13 -1.19 -10.17 -10.10
N ARG A 14 -1.79 -9.11 -10.66
CA ARG A 14 -1.25 -8.45 -11.86
C ARG A 14 0.11 -7.80 -11.58
N THR A 15 0.26 -7.21 -10.40
CA THR A 15 1.52 -6.55 -10.02
C THR A 15 2.62 -7.58 -9.79
N CYS A 16 2.29 -8.72 -9.17
CA CYS A 16 3.22 -9.84 -9.02
C CYS A 16 3.76 -10.27 -10.38
N ALA A 17 2.87 -10.47 -11.35
CA ALA A 17 3.27 -10.87 -12.71
C ALA A 17 4.14 -9.80 -13.35
N SER A 18 3.75 -8.54 -13.22
CA SER A 18 4.47 -7.41 -13.82
C SER A 18 5.90 -7.28 -13.30
N VAL A 19 6.11 -7.36 -11.99
CA VAL A 19 7.45 -7.24 -11.41
C VAL A 19 8.31 -8.46 -11.72
N SER A 20 7.70 -9.63 -11.91
CA SER A 20 8.41 -10.85 -12.26
C SER A 20 8.91 -10.83 -13.71
N GLU A 21 8.22 -10.12 -14.59
CA GLU A 21 8.49 -10.12 -16.03
C GLU A 21 9.32 -8.93 -16.49
N ASN A 22 9.32 -7.84 -15.74
CA ASN A 22 9.94 -6.59 -16.18
C ASN A 22 10.96 -6.08 -15.13
N PRO A 23 12.28 -6.08 -15.47
CA PRO A 23 13.31 -5.61 -14.53
C PRO A 23 13.10 -4.19 -14.03
N LEU A 24 12.55 -3.29 -14.85
CA LEU A 24 12.30 -1.91 -14.43
C LEU A 24 11.22 -1.84 -13.35
N ASN A 25 10.20 -2.68 -13.46
CA ASN A 25 9.15 -2.77 -12.43
C ASN A 25 9.72 -3.36 -11.14
N TRP A 26 10.60 -4.34 -11.24
CA TRP A 26 11.29 -4.91 -10.10
C TRP A 26 12.13 -3.85 -9.38
N GLN A 27 12.89 -3.05 -10.13
CA GLN A 27 13.67 -1.95 -9.57
C GLN A 27 12.79 -0.91 -8.89
N GLY A 28 11.65 -0.60 -9.50
CA GLY A 28 10.68 0.33 -8.91
C GLY A 28 10.13 -0.17 -7.58
N LEU A 29 9.79 -1.48 -7.51
CA LEU A 29 9.35 -2.10 -6.27
C LEU A 29 10.43 -2.01 -5.19
N LEU A 30 11.68 -2.32 -5.54
CA LEU A 30 12.78 -2.24 -4.58
C LEU A 30 12.98 -0.82 -4.05
N ARG A 31 12.81 0.19 -4.90
CA ARG A 31 12.92 1.59 -4.48
C ARG A 31 11.83 1.93 -3.47
N THR A 32 10.59 1.58 -3.76
CA THR A 32 9.46 1.82 -2.83
C THR A 32 9.69 1.06 -1.53
N ALA A 33 10.12 -0.19 -1.61
CA ALA A 33 10.37 -1.03 -0.45
C ALA A 33 11.52 -0.48 0.43
N SER A 34 12.50 0.20 -0.16
CA SER A 34 13.62 0.76 0.60
C SER A 34 13.16 1.84 1.59
N TYR A 35 12.12 2.58 1.25
CA TYR A 35 11.50 3.57 2.15
C TYR A 35 10.52 2.95 3.13
N ASN A 36 9.97 1.78 2.78
CA ASN A 36 8.85 1.16 3.52
C ASN A 36 9.20 -0.28 3.92
N PHE A 37 10.43 -0.50 4.35
CA PHE A 37 10.99 -1.85 4.58
C PHE A 37 10.31 -2.63 5.72
N ARG A 38 9.57 -1.96 6.59
CA ARG A 38 8.87 -2.61 7.71
C ARG A 38 7.55 -3.25 7.33
N LEU A 39 7.07 -2.98 6.11
CA LEU A 39 5.84 -3.57 5.63
C LEU A 39 6.08 -5.01 5.17
N ARG A 40 5.02 -5.84 5.23
CA ARG A 40 5.08 -7.18 4.63
C ARG A 40 5.25 -7.04 3.11
N PHE A 41 5.74 -8.08 2.48
CA PHE A 41 5.96 -8.07 1.03
C PHE A 41 4.66 -7.79 0.25
N ASP A 42 3.53 -8.37 0.67
CA ASP A 42 2.25 -8.12 0.01
C ASP A 42 1.81 -6.65 0.14
N GLU A 43 2.07 -6.04 1.29
CA GLU A 43 1.80 -4.62 1.49
C GLU A 43 2.71 -3.75 0.62
N GLN A 44 4.00 -4.09 0.53
CA GLN A 44 4.95 -3.36 -0.31
C GLN A 44 4.55 -3.41 -1.77
N LEU A 45 4.11 -4.57 -2.23
CA LEU A 45 3.69 -4.76 -3.62
C LEU A 45 2.46 -3.91 -3.95
N LEU A 46 1.46 -3.92 -3.07
CA LEU A 46 0.25 -3.10 -3.25
C LEU A 46 0.55 -1.61 -3.11
N LEU A 47 1.48 -1.24 -2.24
CA LEU A 47 1.92 0.14 -2.12
C LEU A 47 2.56 0.61 -3.43
N TYR A 48 3.48 -0.18 -3.97
CA TYR A 48 4.13 0.13 -5.24
C TYR A 48 3.11 0.27 -6.37
N ALA A 49 2.12 -0.61 -6.41
CA ALA A 49 1.10 -0.60 -7.47
C ALA A 49 0.23 0.66 -7.43
N GLN A 50 -0.05 1.19 -6.23
CA GLN A 50 -0.97 2.31 -6.05
C GLN A 50 -0.27 3.65 -5.83
N ARG A 51 0.90 3.64 -5.20
CA ARG A 51 1.62 4.85 -4.85
C ARG A 51 3.13 4.61 -4.86
N PRO A 52 3.75 4.46 -6.06
CA PRO A 52 5.19 4.11 -6.16
C PRO A 52 6.12 5.14 -5.54
N ASP A 53 5.67 6.38 -5.38
CA ASP A 53 6.46 7.48 -4.79
C ASP A 53 6.32 7.59 -3.27
N ALA A 54 5.59 6.69 -2.62
CA ALA A 54 5.38 6.75 -1.18
C ALA A 54 6.69 6.58 -0.40
N THR A 55 6.91 7.41 0.60
CA THR A 55 8.12 7.40 1.42
C THR A 55 7.88 7.02 2.87
N ALA A 56 6.69 7.24 3.39
CA ALA A 56 6.33 6.85 4.75
C ALA A 56 4.82 6.72 4.84
N VAL A 57 4.34 5.52 5.07
CA VAL A 57 2.90 5.25 5.11
C VAL A 57 2.49 4.68 6.47
N LEU A 58 1.35 5.15 6.97
CA LEU A 58 0.74 4.67 8.21
C LEU A 58 -0.77 4.76 8.09
N PRO A 59 -1.51 3.96 8.85
CA PRO A 59 -2.96 4.15 8.93
C PRO A 59 -3.29 5.47 9.64
N ILE A 60 -4.50 5.96 9.42
CA ILE A 60 -4.92 7.28 9.92
C ILE A 60 -4.80 7.38 11.44
N GLU A 61 -5.09 6.31 12.16
CA GLU A 61 -5.00 6.27 13.63
C GLU A 61 -3.58 6.55 14.13
N ARG A 62 -2.59 6.04 13.40
CA ARG A 62 -1.19 6.25 13.76
C ARG A 62 -0.74 7.67 13.44
N TRP A 63 -1.19 8.22 12.31
CA TRP A 63 -0.90 9.62 11.98
C TRP A 63 -1.44 10.54 13.05
N ASN A 64 -2.71 10.34 13.46
CA ASN A 64 -3.36 11.19 14.45
C ASN A 64 -2.76 10.99 15.84
N GLY A 65 -2.66 9.74 16.28
CA GLY A 65 -2.32 9.42 17.67
C GLY A 65 -0.84 9.51 17.99
N SER A 66 0.02 9.03 17.08
CA SER A 66 1.47 8.95 17.35
C SER A 66 2.24 10.17 16.88
N PHE A 67 1.77 10.85 15.83
CA PHE A 67 2.52 11.95 15.20
C PHE A 67 1.78 13.28 15.21
N GLY A 68 0.54 13.32 15.68
CA GLY A 68 -0.24 14.55 15.70
C GLY A 68 -0.47 15.13 14.31
N ARG A 69 -0.53 14.27 13.30
CA ARG A 69 -0.75 14.69 11.92
C ARG A 69 -2.13 14.27 11.45
N TRP A 70 -2.69 15.05 10.55
CA TRP A 70 -4.05 14.84 10.04
C TRP A 70 -4.00 14.56 8.55
N VAL A 71 -4.77 13.57 8.12
CA VAL A 71 -4.87 13.23 6.71
C VAL A 71 -5.62 14.36 5.99
N ASN A 72 -5.07 14.81 4.86
CA ASN A 72 -5.66 15.88 4.06
C ASN A 72 -7.03 15.46 3.53
N ARG A 73 -7.95 16.42 3.52
CA ARG A 73 -9.29 16.17 2.96
C ARG A 73 -9.15 15.78 1.48
N GLY A 74 -9.81 14.70 1.10
CA GLY A 74 -9.77 14.21 -0.27
C GLY A 74 -8.60 13.30 -0.59
N ALA A 75 -7.71 13.05 0.38
CA ALA A 75 -6.60 12.12 0.18
C ALA A 75 -7.13 10.71 -0.05
N LYS A 76 -6.52 10.01 -1.00
CA LYS A 76 -6.91 8.64 -1.35
C LYS A 76 -6.07 7.65 -0.58
N GLY A 77 -6.71 6.76 0.18
CA GLY A 77 -6.02 5.73 0.93
C GLY A 77 -5.43 4.66 0.02
N ILE A 78 -4.32 4.09 0.47
CA ILE A 78 -3.66 2.98 -0.21
C ILE A 78 -4.18 1.70 0.43
N ALA A 79 -4.88 0.87 -0.36
CA ALA A 79 -5.51 -0.34 0.16
C ALA A 79 -4.52 -1.49 0.21
N VAL A 80 -4.41 -2.14 1.37
CA VAL A 80 -3.56 -3.32 1.55
C VAL A 80 -4.38 -4.39 2.28
N PHE A 81 -3.91 -5.64 2.21
CA PHE A 81 -4.56 -6.72 2.96
C PHE A 81 -4.33 -6.52 4.47
N GLU A 82 -5.39 -6.64 5.25
CA GLU A 82 -5.29 -6.54 6.70
C GLU A 82 -4.49 -7.70 7.28
N ASP A 83 -4.75 -8.92 6.79
CA ASP A 83 -4.11 -10.14 7.24
C ASP A 83 -3.21 -10.74 6.17
N GLU A 84 -2.05 -11.23 6.58
CA GLU A 84 -1.14 -11.95 5.69
C GLU A 84 -1.80 -13.19 5.08
N ASN A 85 -2.59 -13.92 5.87
CA ASN A 85 -3.24 -15.14 5.41
C ASN A 85 -4.57 -14.90 4.69
N ARG A 86 -5.06 -13.66 4.70
CA ARG A 86 -6.27 -13.21 3.99
C ARG A 86 -7.56 -13.96 4.38
N GLN A 87 -7.60 -14.59 5.53
CA GLN A 87 -8.78 -15.36 5.94
C GLN A 87 -10.01 -14.50 6.13
N ARG A 88 -9.85 -13.30 6.67
CA ARG A 88 -10.96 -12.38 6.93
C ARG A 88 -11.39 -11.58 5.72
N GLN A 89 -10.60 -11.57 4.67
CA GLN A 89 -10.87 -10.81 3.44
C GLN A 89 -11.15 -9.34 3.71
N ARG A 90 -10.33 -8.74 4.57
CA ARG A 90 -10.45 -7.32 4.95
C ARG A 90 -9.26 -6.52 4.45
N LEU A 91 -9.52 -5.24 4.19
CA LEU A 91 -8.50 -4.29 3.77
C LEU A 91 -8.22 -3.27 4.87
N THR A 92 -6.96 -2.85 4.94
CA THR A 92 -6.53 -1.70 5.73
C THR A 92 -6.10 -0.62 4.75
N HIS A 93 -6.24 0.64 5.13
CA HIS A 93 -5.83 1.76 4.27
C HIS A 93 -4.71 2.52 4.94
N TYR A 94 -3.62 2.74 4.18
CA TYR A 94 -2.50 3.56 4.58
C TYR A 94 -2.55 4.90 3.87
N PHE A 95 -1.93 5.90 4.47
CA PHE A 95 -1.78 7.23 3.88
C PHE A 95 -0.31 7.61 3.93
N ASP A 96 0.20 8.16 2.83
CA ASP A 96 1.58 8.63 2.78
C ASP A 96 1.71 9.96 3.54
N ILE A 97 2.90 10.23 4.05
CA ILE A 97 3.17 11.47 4.79
C ILE A 97 2.84 12.72 3.96
N SER A 98 3.02 12.64 2.64
CA SER A 98 2.72 13.77 1.75
C SER A 98 1.23 14.12 1.71
N ASP A 99 0.37 13.21 2.13
CA ASP A 99 -1.08 13.43 2.22
C ASP A 99 -1.53 13.84 3.62
N THR A 100 -0.60 14.25 4.48
CA THR A 100 -0.89 14.67 5.86
C THR A 100 -0.35 16.08 6.14
N HIS A 101 -0.87 16.66 7.22
CA HIS A 101 -0.41 17.98 7.68
C HIS A 101 -0.39 18.07 9.19
#